data_c53fa16e823e93aa435e94311c84df3c
#
_entry.id   c53fa16e823e93aa435e94311c84df3c
#
_cell.length_a   1.000
_cell.length_b   1.000
_cell.length_c   1.000
_cell.angle_alpha   90.00
_cell.angle_beta   90.00
_cell.angle_gamma   90.00
#
_symmetry.space_group_name_H-M   'P 1'
#
loop_
_entity.id
_entity.type
_entity.pdbx_description
1 polymer ?
#
loop_
_entity_poly.entity_id
_entity_poly.type
_entity_poly.pdbx_seq_one_letter_code
_entity_poly.pdbx_strand_id
1 'polypeptide(L)'
;VSICAAPGGFCSQGAKVLYLGNEEKSMRTKLRAVQACSGMTREQIAHKPDLANSVYMSIRDKLIFKDTQDWDLDKINAYCERVKPDILIIDQADKVHIAGNYNSSHERIRELYRSLREVAKRHDCAVIAVSQASADAEGKTRIDFSMLEGSKTGKAAEADVIIGIGKAAGGGDDEQNTERCLYISKNKLSGFHGAIYCKIEPEVSRYAE
;
A
#
# COMPACT_ATOMS: atom_id res chain seq x y z
N VAL A 1 4.17 2.48 -2.72
CA VAL A 1 4.72 2.73 -4.08
C VAL A 1 5.96 1.89 -4.34
N SER A 2 6.93 1.83 -3.42
CA SER A 2 8.17 1.06 -3.55
C SER A 2 7.94 -0.38 -3.99
N ILE A 3 7.06 -1.12 -3.33
CA ILE A 3 6.72 -2.51 -3.65
C ILE A 3 6.25 -2.72 -5.10
N CYS A 4 5.74 -1.66 -5.75
CA CYS A 4 5.30 -1.72 -7.14
C CYS A 4 6.43 -1.39 -8.11
N ALA A 5 7.15 -0.28 -7.84
CA ALA A 5 8.00 0.40 -8.81
C ALA A 5 9.50 0.07 -8.67
N ALA A 6 9.98 -0.33 -7.50
CA ALA A 6 11.38 -0.69 -7.30
C ALA A 6 11.78 -1.91 -8.14
N PRO A 7 13.08 -2.08 -8.45
CA PRO A 7 13.59 -3.32 -9.03
C PRO A 7 13.16 -4.54 -8.19
N GLY A 8 12.69 -5.59 -8.85
CA GLY A 8 12.08 -6.75 -8.16
C GLY A 8 10.65 -6.52 -7.64
N GLY A 9 10.10 -5.32 -7.76
CA GLY A 9 8.71 -5.04 -7.41
C GLY A 9 7.69 -5.60 -8.41
N PHE A 10 6.41 -5.49 -8.10
CA PHE A 10 5.33 -6.12 -8.87
C PHE A 10 5.36 -5.79 -10.37
N CYS A 11 5.58 -4.51 -10.72
CA CYS A 11 5.59 -4.10 -12.13
C CYS A 11 6.80 -4.64 -12.89
N SER A 12 7.95 -4.78 -12.25
CA SER A 12 9.14 -5.38 -12.87
C SER A 12 8.98 -6.88 -13.08
N GLN A 13 8.16 -7.54 -12.26
CA GLN A 13 7.76 -8.94 -12.42
C GLN A 13 6.64 -9.17 -13.43
N GLY A 14 6.13 -8.10 -14.04
CA GLY A 14 5.12 -8.16 -15.09
C GLY A 14 3.71 -7.79 -14.65
N ALA A 15 3.42 -7.71 -13.35
CA ALA A 15 2.09 -7.45 -12.86
C ALA A 15 1.59 -6.04 -13.21
N LYS A 16 0.33 -5.95 -13.59
CA LYS A 16 -0.39 -4.69 -13.81
C LYS A 16 -1.02 -4.21 -12.52
N VAL A 17 -0.57 -3.08 -12.04
CA VAL A 17 -0.98 -2.51 -10.76
C VAL A 17 -1.87 -1.30 -10.98
N LEU A 18 -3.05 -1.31 -10.37
CA LEU A 18 -3.90 -0.12 -10.23
C LEU A 18 -3.72 0.43 -8.81
N TYR A 19 -3.16 1.63 -8.70
CA TYR A 19 -2.93 2.32 -7.43
C TYR A 19 -3.93 3.45 -7.26
N LEU A 20 -4.80 3.31 -6.29
CA LEU A 20 -5.83 4.28 -5.91
C LEU A 20 -5.34 5.09 -4.72
N GLY A 21 -5.04 6.37 -4.93
CA GLY A 21 -4.58 7.30 -3.91
C GLY A 21 -5.73 8.16 -3.39
N ASN A 22 -5.97 8.13 -2.10
CA ASN A 22 -7.06 8.88 -1.46
C ASN A 22 -6.56 10.04 -0.58
N GLU A 23 -5.25 10.18 -0.41
CA GLU A 23 -4.66 11.18 0.47
C GLU A 23 -3.81 12.19 -0.29
N GLU A 24 -2.88 11.73 -1.11
CA GLU A 24 -1.96 12.58 -1.86
C GLU A 24 -2.33 12.65 -3.34
N LYS A 25 -2.07 13.82 -3.94
CA LYS A 25 -2.20 13.95 -5.41
C LYS A 25 -1.29 12.95 -6.12
N SER A 26 -1.81 12.30 -7.15
CA SER A 26 -1.11 11.26 -7.94
C SER A 26 0.26 11.73 -8.49
N MET A 27 0.47 13.03 -8.64
CA MET A 27 1.75 13.60 -9.07
C MET A 27 2.89 13.27 -8.08
N ARG A 28 2.65 13.38 -6.76
CA ARG A 28 3.66 13.04 -5.75
C ARG A 28 3.93 11.55 -5.70
N THR A 29 2.86 10.76 -5.80
CA THR A 29 2.96 9.29 -5.83
C THR A 29 3.72 8.81 -7.08
N LYS A 30 3.50 9.45 -8.23
CA LYS A 30 4.27 9.20 -9.47
C LYS A 30 5.74 9.55 -9.31
N LEU A 31 6.06 10.69 -8.71
CA LEU A 31 7.46 11.04 -8.45
C LEU A 31 8.15 9.99 -7.57
N ARG A 32 7.50 9.53 -6.50
CA ARG A 32 8.03 8.43 -5.67
C ARG A 32 8.20 7.13 -6.47
N ALA A 33 7.32 6.85 -7.43
CA ALA A 33 7.49 5.70 -8.31
C ALA A 33 8.71 5.84 -9.22
N VAL A 34 8.94 7.03 -9.79
CA VAL A 34 10.13 7.33 -10.58
C VAL A 34 11.40 7.19 -9.73
N GLN A 35 11.41 7.74 -8.51
CA GLN A 35 12.52 7.59 -7.57
C GLN A 35 12.78 6.12 -7.25
N ALA A 36 11.73 5.36 -6.88
CA ALA A 36 11.86 3.94 -6.55
C ALA A 36 12.34 3.11 -7.74
N CYS A 37 11.88 3.39 -8.95
CA CYS A 37 12.29 2.69 -10.16
C CYS A 37 13.74 3.00 -10.56
N SER A 38 14.08 4.30 -10.61
CA SER A 38 15.39 4.76 -11.10
C SER A 38 16.50 4.69 -10.04
N GLY A 39 16.18 4.70 -8.74
CA GLY A 39 17.17 4.87 -7.67
C GLY A 39 17.75 6.28 -7.58
N MET A 40 17.09 7.27 -8.18
CA MET A 40 17.53 8.65 -8.21
C MET A 40 16.80 9.48 -7.17
N THR A 41 17.50 10.42 -6.55
CA THR A 41 16.88 11.42 -5.67
C THR A 41 16.07 12.42 -6.50
N ARG A 42 15.22 13.20 -5.84
CA ARG A 42 14.43 14.24 -6.49
C ARG A 42 15.31 15.26 -7.24
N GLU A 43 16.45 15.63 -6.67
CA GLU A 43 17.39 16.56 -7.28
C GLU A 43 18.05 15.95 -8.53
N GLN A 44 18.46 14.68 -8.44
CA GLN A 44 19.05 13.98 -9.58
C GLN A 44 18.04 13.83 -10.73
N ILE A 45 16.78 13.57 -10.43
CA ILE A 45 15.70 13.53 -11.43
C ILE A 45 15.53 14.89 -12.09
N ALA A 46 15.56 15.99 -11.33
CA ALA A 46 15.47 17.34 -11.87
C ALA A 46 16.64 17.68 -12.82
N HIS A 47 17.85 17.19 -12.53
CA HIS A 47 19.02 17.40 -13.37
C HIS A 47 19.12 16.46 -14.57
N LYS A 48 18.54 15.26 -14.48
CA LYS A 48 18.61 14.21 -15.52
C LYS A 48 17.23 13.59 -15.78
N PRO A 49 16.24 14.38 -16.19
CA PRO A 49 14.85 13.92 -16.33
C PRO A 49 14.70 12.82 -17.39
N ASP A 50 15.44 12.88 -18.49
CA ASP A 50 15.36 11.90 -19.57
C ASP A 50 15.84 10.51 -19.12
N LEU A 51 16.90 10.46 -18.32
CA LEU A 51 17.40 9.20 -17.76
C LEU A 51 16.38 8.58 -16.81
N ALA A 52 15.84 9.36 -15.88
CA ALA A 52 14.82 8.91 -14.95
C ALA A 52 13.55 8.43 -15.68
N ASN A 53 13.13 9.17 -16.70
CA ASN A 53 11.98 8.84 -17.52
C ASN A 53 12.21 7.55 -18.33
N SER A 54 13.37 7.36 -18.93
CA SER A 54 13.69 6.14 -19.70
C SER A 54 13.57 4.87 -18.83
N VAL A 55 14.03 4.92 -17.58
CA VAL A 55 13.87 3.80 -16.64
C VAL A 55 12.40 3.61 -16.27
N TYR A 56 11.68 4.69 -15.97
CA TYR A 56 10.26 4.61 -15.60
C TYR A 56 9.38 4.08 -16.75
N MET A 57 9.73 4.34 -18.00
CA MET A 57 9.00 3.83 -19.17
C MET A 57 8.87 2.30 -19.18
N SER A 58 9.82 1.57 -18.57
CA SER A 58 9.76 0.11 -18.49
C SER A 58 8.57 -0.42 -17.66
N ILE A 59 8.03 0.38 -16.75
CA ILE A 59 6.92 0.02 -15.87
C ILE A 59 5.67 0.90 -16.04
N ARG A 60 5.76 1.97 -16.83
CA ARG A 60 4.72 3.00 -16.95
C ARG A 60 3.34 2.44 -17.30
N ASP A 61 3.29 1.52 -18.25
CA ASP A 61 2.03 0.95 -18.73
C ASP A 61 1.44 -0.09 -17.76
N LYS A 62 2.25 -0.53 -16.80
CA LYS A 62 1.86 -1.50 -15.76
C LYS A 62 1.47 -0.83 -14.44
N LEU A 63 1.87 0.42 -14.20
CA LEU A 63 1.58 1.13 -12.95
C LEU A 63 0.65 2.32 -13.20
N ILE A 64 -0.63 2.10 -12.97
CA ILE A 64 -1.70 3.06 -13.24
C ILE A 64 -2.10 3.74 -11.93
N PHE A 65 -1.96 5.07 -11.87
CA PHE A 65 -2.36 5.87 -10.72
C PHE A 65 -3.69 6.56 -10.96
N LYS A 66 -4.53 6.59 -9.93
CA LYS A 66 -5.77 7.36 -9.90
C LYS A 66 -5.95 8.04 -8.55
N ASP A 67 -6.31 9.33 -8.60
CA ASP A 67 -6.82 10.05 -7.44
C ASP A 67 -8.29 9.64 -7.25
N THR A 68 -8.63 9.25 -6.02
CA THR A 68 -9.93 8.63 -5.71
C THR A 68 -10.66 9.32 -4.58
N GLN A 69 -10.48 10.65 -4.46
CA GLN A 69 -11.32 11.42 -3.54
C GLN A 69 -12.79 11.18 -3.90
N ASP A 70 -13.59 10.86 -2.88
CA ASP A 70 -15.04 10.58 -3.01
C ASP A 70 -15.41 9.37 -3.90
N TRP A 71 -14.51 8.40 -4.05
CA TRP A 71 -14.85 7.16 -4.73
C TRP A 71 -15.59 6.21 -3.80
N ASP A 72 -16.60 5.57 -4.38
CA ASP A 72 -17.34 4.44 -3.84
C ASP A 72 -16.88 3.12 -4.48
N LEU A 73 -17.40 2.02 -3.97
CA LEU A 73 -17.09 0.68 -4.48
C LEU A 73 -17.54 0.48 -5.93
N ASP A 74 -18.61 1.13 -6.38
CA ASP A 74 -19.12 0.97 -7.74
C ASP A 74 -18.15 1.59 -8.75
N LYS A 75 -17.61 2.76 -8.44
CA LYS A 75 -16.55 3.39 -9.26
C LYS A 75 -15.27 2.56 -9.28
N ILE A 76 -14.88 1.97 -8.13
CA ILE A 76 -13.73 1.07 -8.05
C ILE A 76 -13.95 -0.14 -8.94
N ASN A 77 -15.11 -0.80 -8.84
CA ASN A 77 -15.47 -1.96 -9.67
C ASN A 77 -15.44 -1.62 -11.17
N ALA A 78 -16.10 -0.54 -11.58
CA ALA A 78 -16.12 -0.11 -12.98
C ALA A 78 -14.71 0.19 -13.52
N TYR A 79 -13.84 0.72 -12.66
CA TYR A 79 -12.46 0.99 -13.03
C TYR A 79 -11.63 -0.30 -13.15
N CYS A 80 -11.83 -1.26 -12.25
CA CYS A 80 -11.19 -2.58 -12.33
C CYS A 80 -11.62 -3.35 -13.58
N GLU A 81 -12.89 -3.32 -13.95
CA GLU A 81 -13.37 -3.93 -15.21
C GLU A 81 -12.65 -3.39 -16.44
N ARG A 82 -12.42 -2.06 -16.49
CA ARG A 82 -11.74 -1.40 -17.60
C ARG A 82 -10.26 -1.67 -17.62
N VAL A 83 -9.60 -1.61 -16.46
CA VAL A 83 -8.14 -1.72 -16.32
C VAL A 83 -7.70 -3.17 -16.31
N LYS A 84 -8.46 -4.06 -15.70
CA LYS A 84 -8.14 -5.47 -15.45
C LYS A 84 -6.76 -5.60 -14.78
N PRO A 85 -6.60 -5.06 -13.56
CA PRO A 85 -5.34 -5.14 -12.86
C PRO A 85 -5.11 -6.53 -12.28
N ASP A 86 -3.86 -6.96 -12.17
CA ASP A 86 -3.47 -8.13 -11.38
C ASP A 86 -3.46 -7.77 -9.88
N ILE A 87 -3.15 -6.50 -9.58
CA ILE A 87 -3.08 -5.99 -8.21
C ILE A 87 -3.80 -4.64 -8.12
N LEU A 88 -4.75 -4.55 -7.20
CA LEU A 88 -5.40 -3.30 -6.81
C LEU A 88 -4.84 -2.85 -5.46
N ILE A 89 -4.24 -1.65 -5.41
CA ILE A 89 -3.80 -1.02 -4.17
C ILE A 89 -4.71 0.14 -3.85
N ILE A 90 -5.23 0.19 -2.63
CA ILE A 90 -6.06 1.28 -2.13
C ILE A 90 -5.34 1.91 -0.94
N ASP A 91 -4.79 3.09 -1.17
CA ASP A 91 -4.12 3.87 -0.14
C ASP A 91 -5.17 4.57 0.73
N GLN A 92 -5.11 4.32 2.05
CA GLN A 92 -6.14 4.68 3.01
C GLN A 92 -7.54 4.12 2.65
N ALA A 93 -7.62 2.80 2.54
CA ALA A 93 -8.86 2.10 2.19
C ALA A 93 -10.05 2.46 3.10
N ASP A 94 -9.79 2.80 4.37
CA ASP A 94 -10.83 3.17 5.35
C ASP A 94 -11.65 4.41 4.94
N LYS A 95 -11.13 5.22 4.02
CA LYS A 95 -11.79 6.41 3.47
C LYS A 95 -12.70 6.13 2.28
N VAL A 96 -12.72 4.92 1.76
CA VAL A 96 -13.61 4.55 0.65
C VAL A 96 -15.07 4.61 1.13
N HIS A 97 -15.91 5.23 0.32
CA HIS A 97 -17.34 5.32 0.59
C HIS A 97 -18.05 4.01 0.26
N ILE A 98 -18.92 3.58 1.17
CA ILE A 98 -19.84 2.48 0.94
C ILE A 98 -21.27 2.93 1.25
N ALA A 99 -22.19 2.56 0.37
CA ALA A 99 -23.60 2.83 0.56
C ALA A 99 -24.17 1.97 1.70
N GLY A 100 -25.13 2.50 2.45
CA GLY A 100 -25.83 1.80 3.52
C GLY A 100 -25.99 2.64 4.78
N ASN A 101 -26.89 2.19 5.64
CA ASN A 101 -27.07 2.74 6.97
C ASN A 101 -26.36 1.82 7.97
N TYR A 102 -25.36 2.35 8.64
CA TYR A 102 -24.55 1.60 9.60
C TYR A 102 -24.75 2.18 11.00
N ASN A 103 -24.95 1.31 11.99
CA ASN A 103 -25.14 1.73 13.37
C ASN A 103 -23.85 2.21 14.04
N SER A 104 -22.68 1.87 13.46
CA SER A 104 -21.39 2.27 13.97
C SER A 104 -20.32 2.35 12.86
N SER A 105 -19.25 3.11 13.15
CA SER A 105 -18.06 3.13 12.27
C SER A 105 -17.42 1.73 12.12
N HIS A 106 -17.46 0.92 13.17
CA HIS A 106 -16.92 -0.46 13.13
C HIS A 106 -17.70 -1.36 12.17
N GLU A 107 -19.03 -1.25 12.15
CA GLU A 107 -19.88 -1.99 11.22
C GLU A 107 -19.61 -1.56 9.77
N ARG A 108 -19.53 -0.25 9.52
CA ARG A 108 -19.16 0.30 8.21
C ARG A 108 -17.80 -0.23 7.72
N ILE A 109 -16.79 -0.18 8.56
CA ILE A 109 -15.44 -0.66 8.20
C ILE A 109 -15.43 -2.17 7.94
N ARG A 110 -16.13 -2.95 8.75
CA ARG A 110 -16.26 -4.40 8.52
C ARG A 110 -16.89 -4.69 7.15
N GLU A 111 -17.98 -4.00 6.83
CA GLU A 111 -18.66 -4.17 5.54
C GLU A 111 -17.79 -3.72 4.36
N LEU A 112 -17.03 -2.63 4.52
CA LEU A 112 -16.08 -2.18 3.53
C LEU A 112 -15.04 -3.28 3.21
N TYR A 113 -14.40 -3.86 4.21
CA TYR A 113 -13.38 -4.90 3.99
C TYR A 113 -13.97 -6.19 3.41
N ARG A 114 -15.19 -6.55 3.80
CA ARG A 114 -15.94 -7.64 3.16
C ARG A 114 -16.15 -7.35 1.66
N SER A 115 -16.56 -6.15 1.34
CA SER A 115 -16.79 -5.73 -0.05
C SER A 115 -15.50 -5.67 -0.86
N LEU A 116 -14.37 -5.24 -0.25
CA LEU A 116 -13.07 -5.30 -0.93
C LEU A 116 -12.63 -6.73 -1.24
N ARG A 117 -12.95 -7.69 -0.38
CA ARG A 117 -12.73 -9.11 -0.67
C ARG A 117 -13.59 -9.59 -1.85
N GLU A 118 -14.82 -9.12 -1.99
CA GLU A 118 -15.66 -9.42 -3.15
C GLU A 118 -15.13 -8.77 -4.44
N VAL A 119 -14.55 -7.56 -4.35
CA VAL A 119 -13.83 -6.93 -5.47
C VAL A 119 -12.67 -7.83 -5.94
N ALA A 120 -11.85 -8.33 -5.00
CA ALA A 120 -10.74 -9.23 -5.32
C ALA A 120 -11.21 -10.48 -6.09
N LYS A 121 -12.26 -11.14 -5.61
CA LYS A 121 -12.84 -12.33 -6.25
C LYS A 121 -13.44 -12.01 -7.62
N ARG A 122 -14.21 -10.93 -7.73
CA ARG A 122 -14.90 -10.54 -8.96
C ARG A 122 -13.95 -10.25 -10.09
N HIS A 123 -12.83 -9.60 -9.80
CA HIS A 123 -11.86 -9.14 -10.80
C HIS A 123 -10.63 -10.04 -10.90
N ASP A 124 -10.60 -11.16 -10.14
CA ASP A 124 -9.47 -12.10 -10.08
C ASP A 124 -8.14 -11.37 -9.86
N CYS A 125 -8.11 -10.46 -8.88
CA CYS A 125 -6.94 -9.66 -8.56
C CYS A 125 -6.61 -9.70 -7.07
N ALA A 126 -5.35 -9.46 -6.72
CA ALA A 126 -4.96 -9.23 -5.34
C ALA A 126 -5.35 -7.80 -4.91
N VAL A 127 -6.02 -7.66 -3.75
CA VAL A 127 -6.33 -6.34 -3.18
C VAL A 127 -5.42 -6.06 -2.00
N ILE A 128 -4.66 -4.98 -2.06
CA ILE A 128 -3.82 -4.47 -0.98
C ILE A 128 -4.47 -3.21 -0.41
N ALA A 129 -5.09 -3.35 0.74
CA ALA A 129 -5.70 -2.24 1.47
C ALA A 129 -4.70 -1.67 2.48
N VAL A 130 -4.30 -0.43 2.30
CA VAL A 130 -3.46 0.29 3.27
C VAL A 130 -4.37 0.97 4.29
N SER A 131 -4.06 0.77 5.57
CA SER A 131 -4.81 1.30 6.70
C SER A 131 -3.86 1.83 7.76
N GLN A 132 -4.32 2.78 8.54
CA GLN A 132 -3.56 3.29 9.68
C GLN A 132 -3.59 2.32 10.86
N ALA A 133 -2.52 2.34 11.64
CA ALA A 133 -2.49 1.70 12.94
C ALA A 133 -3.11 2.63 14.00
N SER A 134 -3.69 2.05 15.05
CA SER A 134 -4.23 2.83 16.18
C SER A 134 -3.11 3.42 17.03
N ALA A 135 -3.44 4.32 17.94
CA ALA A 135 -2.51 4.91 18.90
C ALA A 135 -1.75 3.85 19.74
N ASP A 136 -2.34 2.67 19.95
CA ASP A 136 -1.69 1.55 20.65
C ASP A 136 -0.42 1.05 19.94
N ALA A 137 -0.24 1.37 18.67
CA ALA A 137 0.94 1.00 17.87
C ALA A 137 2.10 1.99 17.99
N GLU A 138 1.87 3.16 18.60
CA GLU A 138 2.90 4.17 18.75
C GLU A 138 4.12 3.63 19.50
N GLY A 139 5.31 3.87 18.96
CA GLY A 139 6.57 3.37 19.52
C GLY A 139 6.80 1.85 19.44
N LYS A 140 5.88 1.09 18.82
CA LYS A 140 6.02 -0.36 18.67
C LYS A 140 6.84 -0.74 17.44
N THR A 141 7.78 -1.65 17.63
CA THR A 141 8.54 -2.25 16.52
C THR A 141 7.70 -3.26 15.75
N ARG A 142 6.94 -4.11 16.45
CA ARG A 142 6.04 -5.10 15.87
C ARG A 142 4.61 -4.61 16.00
N ILE A 143 3.99 -4.31 14.88
CA ILE A 143 2.60 -3.87 14.83
C ILE A 143 1.74 -5.08 14.50
N ASP A 144 0.99 -5.53 15.49
CA ASP A 144 0.08 -6.67 15.39
C ASP A 144 -1.29 -6.23 14.84
N PHE A 145 -2.07 -7.17 14.28
CA PHE A 145 -3.40 -6.90 13.77
C PHE A 145 -4.38 -6.36 14.83
N SER A 146 -4.11 -6.63 16.12
CA SER A 146 -4.88 -6.05 17.23
C SER A 146 -4.71 -4.53 17.38
N MET A 147 -3.69 -3.96 16.73
CA MET A 147 -3.38 -2.53 16.73
C MET A 147 -3.92 -1.81 15.48
N LEU A 148 -4.79 -2.44 14.70
CA LEU A 148 -5.45 -1.78 13.56
C LEU A 148 -6.45 -0.72 14.05
N GLU A 149 -6.46 0.43 13.40
CA GLU A 149 -7.46 1.47 13.67
C GLU A 149 -8.85 1.03 13.16
N GLY A 150 -9.89 1.48 13.85
CA GLY A 150 -11.28 1.24 13.48
C GLY A 150 -11.76 -0.16 13.89
N SER A 151 -11.87 -1.10 12.99
CA SER A 151 -12.40 -2.44 13.26
C SER A 151 -11.31 -3.51 13.27
N LYS A 152 -10.68 -3.72 14.43
CA LYS A 152 -9.63 -4.74 14.63
C LYS A 152 -10.11 -6.13 14.17
N THR A 153 -11.30 -6.54 14.60
CA THR A 153 -11.87 -7.85 14.27
C THR A 153 -12.37 -7.90 12.82
N GLY A 154 -13.05 -6.85 12.35
CA GLY A 154 -13.63 -6.82 11.00
C GLY A 154 -12.59 -6.86 9.90
N LYS A 155 -11.55 -6.04 9.98
CA LYS A 155 -10.43 -6.04 9.04
C LYS A 155 -9.70 -7.37 9.06
N ALA A 156 -9.36 -7.84 10.28
CA ALA A 156 -8.62 -9.08 10.44
C ALA A 156 -9.39 -10.31 9.97
N ALA A 157 -10.72 -10.34 10.05
CA ALA A 157 -11.53 -11.46 9.55
C ALA A 157 -11.41 -11.62 8.04
N GLU A 158 -11.42 -10.52 7.30
CA GLU A 158 -11.47 -10.53 5.84
C GLU A 158 -10.08 -10.64 5.18
N ALA A 159 -9.02 -10.15 5.82
CA ALA A 159 -7.68 -10.23 5.26
C ALA A 159 -7.11 -11.67 5.30
N ASP A 160 -6.42 -12.07 4.23
CA ASP A 160 -5.67 -13.33 4.19
C ASP A 160 -4.25 -13.15 4.74
N VAL A 161 -3.65 -11.99 4.52
CA VAL A 161 -2.34 -11.59 5.08
C VAL A 161 -2.46 -10.20 5.70
N ILE A 162 -1.82 -10.00 6.86
CA ILE A 162 -1.70 -8.69 7.52
C ILE A 162 -0.24 -8.46 7.84
N ILE A 163 0.28 -7.35 7.35
CA ILE A 163 1.66 -6.91 7.57
C ILE A 163 1.64 -5.56 8.28
N GLY A 164 2.13 -5.53 9.49
CA GLY A 164 2.37 -4.28 10.23
C GLY A 164 3.75 -3.72 9.91
N ILE A 165 3.86 -2.41 9.71
CA ILE A 165 5.12 -1.73 9.43
C ILE A 165 5.44 -0.83 10.62
N GLY A 166 6.43 -1.23 11.42
CA GLY A 166 6.90 -0.48 12.59
C GLY A 166 8.33 0.03 12.44
N LYS A 167 8.74 0.95 13.31
CA LYS A 167 10.15 1.33 13.46
C LYS A 167 10.89 0.25 14.24
N ALA A 168 12.10 -0.13 13.81
CA ALA A 168 12.93 -1.03 14.61
C ALA A 168 13.47 -0.28 15.84
N ALA A 169 13.53 -0.99 16.98
CA ALA A 169 14.09 -0.44 18.21
C ALA A 169 15.63 -0.36 18.09
N GLY A 170 16.23 0.75 18.55
CA GLY A 170 17.68 0.87 18.72
C GLY A 170 18.43 1.82 17.79
N GLY A 171 17.78 2.49 16.87
CA GLY A 171 18.39 3.60 16.13
C GLY A 171 18.32 4.90 16.94
N GLY A 172 19.42 5.67 17.01
CA GLY A 172 19.50 6.96 17.68
C GLY A 172 18.35 7.93 17.39
N ASP A 173 18.56 9.23 17.42
CA ASP A 173 17.53 10.25 17.22
C ASP A 173 16.45 9.81 16.24
N ASP A 174 15.19 9.88 16.67
CA ASP A 174 14.02 9.35 15.96
C ASP A 174 13.89 9.78 14.49
N GLU A 175 14.43 10.93 14.13
CA GLU A 175 14.43 11.48 12.77
C GLU A 175 15.39 10.77 11.81
N GLN A 176 16.46 10.14 12.33
CA GLN A 176 17.48 9.44 11.52
C GLN A 176 17.25 7.92 11.44
N ASN A 177 16.29 7.40 12.19
CA ASN A 177 16.03 5.96 12.21
C ASN A 177 15.36 5.49 10.90
N THR A 178 16.16 4.92 10.01
CA THR A 178 15.70 4.34 8.74
C THR A 178 15.28 2.87 8.86
N GLU A 179 15.54 2.21 9.99
CA GLU A 179 15.21 0.79 10.16
C GLU A 179 13.71 0.56 10.36
N ARG A 180 13.21 -0.44 9.68
CA ARG A 180 11.79 -0.85 9.74
C ARG A 180 11.66 -2.33 10.02
N CYS A 181 10.56 -2.66 10.70
CA CYS A 181 10.14 -4.02 10.95
C CYS A 181 8.84 -4.28 10.19
N LEU A 182 8.87 -5.20 9.24
CA LEU A 182 7.69 -5.73 8.58
C LEU A 182 7.25 -6.97 9.35
N TYR A 183 6.21 -6.83 10.17
CA TYR A 183 5.70 -7.91 11.01
C TYR A 183 4.49 -8.58 10.35
N ILE A 184 4.65 -9.85 9.99
CA ILE A 184 3.57 -10.66 9.43
C ILE A 184 2.73 -11.21 10.59
N SER A 185 1.70 -10.46 10.98
CA SER A 185 0.85 -10.78 12.12
C SER A 185 -0.28 -11.76 11.80
N LYS A 186 -0.62 -11.90 10.51
CA LYS A 186 -1.56 -12.89 10.00
C LYS A 186 -1.12 -13.36 8.62
N ASN A 187 -1.19 -14.66 8.38
CA ASN A 187 -0.91 -15.26 7.07
C ASN A 187 -1.64 -16.59 6.92
N LYS A 188 -2.76 -16.56 6.20
CA LYS A 188 -3.53 -17.76 5.88
C LYS A 188 -2.94 -18.57 4.72
N LEU A 189 -2.02 -17.97 3.91
CA LEU A 189 -1.51 -18.60 2.71
C LEU A 189 -0.43 -19.64 3.02
N SER A 190 0.50 -19.31 3.91
CA SER A 190 1.60 -20.23 4.28
C SER A 190 1.66 -20.56 5.77
N GLY A 191 0.86 -19.90 6.60
CA GLY A 191 0.93 -20.04 8.05
C GLY A 191 2.18 -19.40 8.70
N PHE A 192 3.09 -18.83 7.90
CA PHE A 192 4.29 -18.19 8.45
C PHE A 192 3.93 -16.88 9.15
N HIS A 193 4.39 -16.74 10.39
CA HIS A 193 4.33 -15.53 11.19
C HIS A 193 5.75 -15.13 11.57
N GLY A 194 6.11 -13.87 11.42
CA GLY A 194 7.46 -13.44 11.72
C GLY A 194 7.73 -11.98 11.41
N ALA A 195 8.96 -11.55 11.67
CA ALA A 195 9.43 -10.21 11.43
C ALA A 195 10.55 -10.21 10.38
N ILE A 196 10.46 -9.30 9.43
CA ILE A 196 11.51 -9.00 8.45
C ILE A 196 12.01 -7.60 8.77
N TYR A 197 13.31 -7.47 8.98
CA TYR A 197 13.94 -6.18 9.22
C TYR A 197 14.53 -5.66 7.92
N CYS A 198 14.32 -4.39 7.65
CA CYS A 198 14.79 -3.71 6.45
C CYS A 198 15.08 -2.24 6.74
N LYS A 199 15.75 -1.57 5.82
CA LYS A 199 15.97 -0.12 5.87
C LYS A 199 15.08 0.57 4.85
N ILE A 200 14.68 1.79 5.17
CA ILE A 200 14.08 2.68 4.18
C ILE A 200 15.15 3.64 3.66
N GLU A 201 15.12 3.90 2.38
CA GLU A 201 15.87 4.94 1.70
C GLU A 201 14.89 6.03 1.24
N PRO A 202 14.55 7.00 2.12
CA PRO A 202 13.49 7.98 1.85
C PRO A 202 13.75 8.81 0.60
N GLU A 203 15.02 9.16 0.36
CA GLU A 203 15.45 10.00 -0.76
C GLU A 203 15.16 9.39 -2.13
N VAL A 204 15.17 8.07 -2.20
CA VAL A 204 14.87 7.30 -3.42
C VAL A 204 13.58 6.47 -3.30
N SER A 205 12.83 6.66 -2.21
CA SER A 205 11.54 5.98 -1.96
C SER A 205 11.63 4.45 -2.05
N ARG A 206 12.68 3.85 -1.48
CA ARG A 206 12.92 2.39 -1.49
C ARG A 206 12.95 1.79 -0.10
N TYR A 207 12.72 0.48 -0.07
CA TYR A 207 13.15 -0.40 1.02
C TYR A 207 14.39 -1.16 0.54
N ALA A 208 15.39 -1.27 1.41
CA ALA A 208 16.62 -2.03 1.21
C ALA A 208 16.77 -3.09 2.31
N GLU A 209 17.47 -4.17 2.00
CA GLU A 209 17.86 -5.20 2.98
C GLU A 209 18.96 -4.72 3.92
#